data_bfbd4c83905a563060e5348698d3f494
#
_entry.id   bfbd4c83905a563060e5348698d3f494
#
_cell.length_a   1.000
_cell.length_b   1.000
_cell.length_c   1.000
_cell.angle_alpha   90.00
_cell.angle_beta   90.00
_cell.angle_gamma   90.00
#
_symmetry.space_group_name_H-M   'P 1'
#
loop_
_entity.id
_entity.type
_entity.pdbx_description
1 polymer ?
#
loop_
_entity_poly.entity_id
_entity_poly.type
_entity_poly.pdbx_seq_one_letter_code
_entity_poly.pdbx_strand_id
1 'polypeptide(L)'
;MHRFFRILGLAITDFPTFWQRLRARFSSPRALPANADTAASSAAVYQQWIIAHDRPGYSARVALDLGPLAIPARQLTTRSVTDRRPSDGDTHIILLSNHTVLHDMAVFEFAALIQRCPSIALVYGDYDHVTGMGERINPVFLPDWDPDLFWSTGYLRGAILVRADLWDQRCGMAEDTTFESLIFGLVTAVGDTPEQIAHIPHILSHLPDREWIEPRPRLDAHFQAVRTYLQTSLPGADARQIEPHGIVDVRRPSAPAPAAIAVIIPTRDGLEVLMPCVQAVRQSVSMHPLEIIIIDNASENQATLDYLAELKADDPRVTIIRDDAPFNFAGLNNRAAAATTAPLLCFLNNDTEVISADWLDRLAAEALRPEIGAVGARLLYPDGRVQHTGVILGLGGVAGHGDAGRPADDPGPLYRAVASHRPSALTAACLMMRSSIFNRLNGFDATNLAIDFNDVDLCLRLHAAGYATLLLPAVELVHKESISRGDNRDPAESARFAKEVAYMRDTWGADLDHDPAYNPNLSIALGEAYSLAESLRTEPVWKRASRS
;
A
#
# COMPACT_ATOMS: atom_id res chain seq x y z
N MET A 1 25.74 10.15 -0.70
CA MET A 1 25.75 11.53 -1.20
C MET A 1 26.30 11.68 -2.63
N HIS A 2 27.56 11.27 -2.95
CA HIS A 2 28.13 11.47 -4.31
C HIS A 2 27.39 10.74 -5.46
N ARG A 3 26.82 9.53 -5.24
CA ARG A 3 26.01 8.80 -6.25
C ARG A 3 24.61 9.40 -6.41
N PHE A 4 24.01 9.89 -5.33
CA PHE A 4 22.68 10.52 -5.34
C PHE A 4 22.70 11.83 -6.15
N PHE A 5 23.70 12.68 -5.94
CA PHE A 5 23.88 13.89 -6.75
C PHE A 5 24.22 13.60 -8.22
N ARG A 6 24.82 12.43 -8.52
CA ARG A 6 25.10 12.03 -9.90
C ARG A 6 23.85 11.54 -10.64
N ILE A 7 22.90 10.92 -9.94
CA ILE A 7 21.62 10.49 -10.50
C ILE A 7 20.65 11.68 -10.61
N LEU A 8 20.60 12.55 -9.62
CA LEU A 8 19.85 13.81 -9.68
C LEU A 8 20.46 14.75 -10.75
N GLY A 9 21.78 14.82 -10.85
CA GLY A 9 22.47 15.55 -11.90
C GLY A 9 22.17 15.01 -13.30
N LEU A 10 22.06 13.69 -13.47
CA LEU A 10 21.64 13.07 -14.73
C LEU A 10 20.14 13.32 -15.03
N ALA A 11 19.27 13.34 -14.01
CA ALA A 11 17.87 13.69 -14.19
C ALA A 11 17.68 15.16 -14.59
N ILE A 12 18.56 16.07 -14.14
CA ILE A 12 18.49 17.49 -14.43
C ILE A 12 19.28 17.86 -15.70
N THR A 13 20.40 17.19 -15.98
CA THR A 13 21.32 17.56 -17.07
C THR A 13 21.26 16.63 -18.27
N ASP A 14 20.81 15.37 -18.12
CA ASP A 14 20.68 14.39 -19.20
C ASP A 14 19.48 13.47 -18.97
N PHE A 15 18.33 14.07 -19.04
CA PHE A 15 17.01 13.43 -18.85
C PHE A 15 16.74 12.28 -19.84
N PRO A 16 17.13 12.34 -21.14
CA PRO A 16 17.00 11.22 -22.06
C PRO A 16 17.78 9.99 -21.61
N THR A 17 19.02 10.16 -21.12
CA THR A 17 19.85 9.04 -20.63
C THR A 17 19.32 8.48 -19.31
N PHE A 18 18.72 9.31 -18.45
CA PHE A 18 18.03 8.88 -17.23
C PHE A 18 16.86 7.96 -17.58
N TRP A 19 15.98 8.36 -18.50
CA TRP A 19 14.83 7.58 -18.93
C TRP A 19 15.19 6.38 -19.80
N GLN A 20 16.20 6.46 -20.63
CA GLN A 20 16.73 5.31 -21.37
C GLN A 20 17.26 4.22 -20.42
N ARG A 21 17.95 4.60 -19.36
CA ARG A 21 18.39 3.68 -18.31
C ARG A 21 17.22 3.16 -17.47
N LEU A 22 16.21 3.98 -17.22
CA LEU A 22 14.95 3.61 -16.59
C LEU A 22 14.23 2.55 -17.42
N ARG A 23 14.00 2.82 -18.70
CA ARG A 23 13.33 1.91 -19.64
C ARG A 23 14.16 0.64 -19.92
N ALA A 24 15.45 0.75 -20.13
CA ALA A 24 16.30 -0.41 -20.32
C ALA A 24 16.27 -1.37 -19.11
N ARG A 25 15.95 -0.88 -17.93
CA ARG A 25 15.72 -1.71 -16.74
C ARG A 25 14.31 -2.29 -16.68
N PHE A 26 13.30 -1.61 -17.25
CA PHE A 26 11.91 -2.10 -17.28
C PHE A 26 11.59 -2.88 -18.55
N SER A 27 12.29 -2.66 -19.67
CA SER A 27 12.08 -3.38 -20.93
C SER A 27 12.95 -4.62 -21.10
N SER A 28 13.96 -4.81 -20.26
CA SER A 28 14.67 -6.10 -20.20
C SER A 28 13.98 -6.97 -19.15
N PRO A 29 13.45 -8.14 -19.53
CA PRO A 29 12.98 -9.10 -18.54
C PRO A 29 14.21 -9.64 -17.81
N ARG A 30 14.66 -8.96 -16.77
CA ARG A 30 15.34 -9.65 -15.69
C ARG A 30 14.24 -10.39 -14.95
N ALA A 31 13.89 -11.57 -15.46
CA ALA A 31 13.39 -12.61 -14.61
C ALA A 31 14.32 -12.60 -13.39
N LEU A 32 13.79 -12.30 -12.21
CA LEU A 32 14.47 -12.63 -10.97
C LEU A 32 14.75 -14.12 -11.11
N PRO A 33 16.02 -14.56 -11.15
CA PRO A 33 16.30 -15.95 -11.37
C PRO A 33 15.71 -16.73 -10.19
N ALA A 34 14.79 -17.61 -10.49
CA ALA A 34 14.28 -18.64 -9.60
C ALA A 34 15.35 -19.75 -9.45
N ASN A 35 16.56 -19.39 -9.02
CA ASN A 35 17.66 -20.34 -8.88
C ASN A 35 18.30 -20.21 -7.49
N ALA A 36 18.76 -21.34 -6.96
CA ALA A 36 19.46 -21.46 -5.68
C ALA A 36 20.63 -20.45 -5.50
N ASP A 37 21.24 -19.99 -6.59
CA ASP A 37 22.33 -19.01 -6.58
C ASP A 37 21.89 -17.59 -6.14
N THR A 38 20.63 -17.23 -6.36
CA THR A 38 20.10 -15.91 -5.92
C THR A 38 19.72 -15.91 -4.43
N ALA A 39 19.24 -17.03 -3.91
CA ALA A 39 18.97 -17.17 -2.49
C ALA A 39 20.29 -17.10 -1.68
N ALA A 40 21.35 -17.74 -2.15
CA ALA A 40 22.68 -17.65 -1.55
C ALA A 40 23.26 -16.22 -1.62
N SER A 41 23.04 -15.51 -2.73
CA SER A 41 23.45 -14.11 -2.89
C SER A 41 22.65 -13.17 -1.96
N SER A 42 21.35 -13.38 -1.80
CA SER A 42 20.50 -12.57 -0.93
C SER A 42 20.82 -12.81 0.56
N ALA A 43 21.10 -14.06 0.95
CA ALA A 43 21.53 -14.40 2.30
C ALA A 43 22.87 -13.73 2.65
N ALA A 44 23.86 -13.75 1.75
CA ALA A 44 25.14 -13.08 1.95
C ALA A 44 25.00 -11.56 2.09
N VAL A 45 24.15 -10.92 1.28
CA VAL A 45 23.84 -9.50 1.37
C VAL A 45 23.17 -9.18 2.71
N TYR A 46 22.25 -10.02 3.18
CA TYR A 46 21.61 -9.84 4.47
C TYR A 46 22.58 -10.01 5.64
N GLN A 47 23.50 -10.97 5.59
CA GLN A 47 24.55 -11.13 6.62
C GLN A 47 25.44 -9.88 6.70
N GLN A 48 25.82 -9.30 5.58
CA GLN A 48 26.56 -8.03 5.56
C GLN A 48 25.73 -6.88 6.16
N TRP A 49 24.45 -6.82 5.86
CA TRP A 49 23.54 -5.83 6.42
C TRP A 49 23.41 -5.98 7.94
N ILE A 50 23.28 -7.21 8.49
CA ILE A 50 23.29 -7.48 9.93
C ILE A 50 24.56 -6.93 10.57
N ILE A 51 25.73 -7.22 10.01
CA ILE A 51 27.02 -6.76 10.53
C ILE A 51 27.10 -5.23 10.54
N ALA A 52 26.57 -4.57 9.51
CA ALA A 52 26.63 -3.14 9.35
C ALA A 52 25.64 -2.39 10.25
N HIS A 53 24.44 -2.94 10.45
CA HIS A 53 23.30 -2.21 11.00
C HIS A 53 22.71 -2.80 12.28
N ASP A 54 22.83 -4.13 12.49
CA ASP A 54 22.28 -4.84 13.62
C ASP A 54 23.43 -5.25 14.59
N ARG A 55 24.02 -4.25 15.24
CA ARG A 55 25.26 -4.41 16.01
C ARG A 55 25.02 -5.03 17.39
N PRO A 56 25.64 -6.18 17.72
CA PRO A 56 25.53 -6.82 19.03
C PRO A 56 26.07 -5.99 20.22
N GLY A 57 26.82 -4.94 19.98
CA GLY A 57 27.47 -4.14 21.03
C GLY A 57 26.65 -2.95 21.57
N TYR A 58 25.44 -2.75 21.09
CA TYR A 58 24.62 -1.59 21.44
C TYR A 58 23.96 -1.74 22.82
N SER A 59 23.61 -2.96 23.23
CA SER A 59 22.86 -3.26 24.46
C SER A 59 23.58 -2.83 25.74
N ALA A 60 24.90 -2.95 25.81
CA ALA A 60 25.65 -2.64 27.03
C ALA A 60 25.79 -1.13 27.32
N ARG A 61 25.79 -0.28 26.30
CA ARG A 61 25.92 1.19 26.46
C ARG A 61 24.61 1.90 26.75
N VAL A 62 23.51 1.34 26.28
CA VAL A 62 22.19 2.00 26.34
C VAL A 62 21.40 1.60 27.59
N ALA A 63 21.62 0.40 28.12
CA ALA A 63 21.06 -0.03 29.41
C ALA A 63 21.50 0.86 30.59
N LEU A 64 22.59 1.62 30.43
CA LEU A 64 23.11 2.54 31.44
C LEU A 64 22.33 3.88 31.52
N ASP A 65 21.64 4.30 30.46
CA ASP A 65 20.97 5.61 30.39
C ASP A 65 19.47 5.57 30.75
N LEU A 66 18.81 4.44 30.74
CA LEU A 66 17.35 4.35 30.90
C LEU A 66 16.85 3.75 32.24
N GLY A 67 17.73 3.28 33.10
CA GLY A 67 17.37 2.63 34.35
C GLY A 67 16.70 1.25 34.16
N PRO A 68 16.32 0.56 35.23
CA PRO A 68 15.74 -0.79 35.14
C PRO A 68 14.30 -0.74 34.64
N LEU A 69 14.09 -0.89 33.36
CA LEU A 69 12.77 -1.11 32.75
C LEU A 69 12.46 -2.61 32.78
N ALA A 70 11.63 -3.04 33.72
CA ALA A 70 11.19 -4.42 33.81
C ALA A 70 9.88 -4.62 33.03
N ILE A 71 9.98 -5.09 31.78
CA ILE A 71 8.82 -5.63 31.05
C ILE A 71 8.95 -7.15 31.08
N PRO A 72 8.00 -7.89 31.70
CA PRO A 72 8.05 -9.34 31.71
C PRO A 72 7.81 -9.89 30.30
N ALA A 73 8.80 -10.59 29.73
CA ALA A 73 8.64 -11.33 28.49
C ALA A 73 8.04 -12.71 28.79
N ARG A 74 6.94 -13.04 28.13
CA ARG A 74 6.30 -14.35 28.22
C ARG A 74 6.23 -15.02 26.87
N GLN A 75 6.79 -16.23 26.80
CA GLN A 75 6.64 -17.07 25.62
C GLN A 75 5.30 -17.79 25.71
N LEU A 76 4.40 -17.49 24.77
CA LEU A 76 3.15 -18.21 24.61
C LEU A 76 3.40 -19.41 23.69
N THR A 77 3.38 -20.61 24.27
CA THR A 77 3.19 -21.83 23.49
C THR A 77 1.69 -22.05 23.26
N THR A 78 1.30 -22.79 22.24
CA THR A 78 -0.09 -23.16 21.96
C THR A 78 -0.81 -23.81 23.15
N ARG A 79 -0.09 -24.27 24.15
CA ARG A 79 -0.61 -24.79 25.43
C ARG A 79 -0.64 -23.76 26.57
N SER A 80 -0.03 -22.58 26.41
CA SER A 80 0.14 -21.61 27.51
C SER A 80 -0.74 -20.35 27.38
N VAL A 81 -1.60 -20.26 26.37
CA VAL A 81 -2.57 -19.16 26.22
C VAL A 81 -3.58 -19.16 27.39
N THR A 82 -3.77 -20.31 28.05
CA THR A 82 -4.75 -20.48 29.14
C THR A 82 -4.17 -20.29 30.53
N ASP A 83 -2.85 -20.26 30.71
CA ASP A 83 -2.27 -20.64 32.00
C ASP A 83 -1.77 -19.53 32.91
N ARG A 84 -1.85 -18.24 32.62
CA ARG A 84 -1.56 -17.22 33.66
C ARG A 84 -2.06 -15.82 33.31
N ARG A 85 -2.86 -15.26 34.20
CA ARG A 85 -3.03 -13.81 34.34
C ARG A 85 -1.65 -13.13 34.45
N PRO A 86 -1.47 -11.91 33.91
CA PRO A 86 -0.34 -11.07 34.30
C PRO A 86 -0.21 -11.06 35.84
N SER A 87 1.02 -11.03 36.35
CA SER A 87 1.21 -10.84 37.78
C SER A 87 0.64 -9.46 38.17
N ASP A 88 0.07 -9.35 39.35
CA ASP A 88 -0.39 -8.05 39.88
C ASP A 88 0.77 -7.04 39.79
N GLY A 89 0.63 -6.05 38.92
CA GLY A 89 1.65 -5.02 38.64
C GLY A 89 2.26 -5.00 37.25
N ASP A 90 2.05 -6.03 36.42
CA ASP A 90 2.49 -6.01 35.02
C ASP A 90 1.64 -5.02 34.20
N THR A 91 2.27 -4.07 33.54
CA THR A 91 1.58 -3.08 32.68
C THR A 91 1.52 -3.50 31.22
N HIS A 92 2.45 -4.33 30.78
CA HIS A 92 2.59 -4.83 29.40
C HIS A 92 3.10 -6.27 29.36
N ILE A 93 2.78 -6.97 28.27
CA ILE A 93 3.15 -8.38 28.04
C ILE A 93 3.73 -8.48 26.63
N ILE A 94 4.86 -9.20 26.47
CA ILE A 94 5.40 -9.57 25.16
C ILE A 94 4.85 -10.95 24.77
N LEU A 95 4.14 -11.00 23.67
CA LEU A 95 3.61 -12.23 23.07
C LEU A 95 4.59 -12.72 22.02
N LEU A 96 4.88 -14.01 22.05
CA LEU A 96 5.74 -14.68 21.09
C LEU A 96 5.02 -15.90 20.51
N SER A 97 5.09 -16.09 19.20
CA SER A 97 4.69 -17.36 18.58
C SER A 97 5.66 -18.49 18.96
N ASN A 98 5.24 -19.74 18.75
CA ASN A 98 6.06 -20.91 19.11
C ASN A 98 7.46 -20.84 18.49
N HIS A 99 8.48 -21.13 19.30
CA HIS A 99 9.88 -21.15 18.90
C HIS A 99 10.46 -19.82 18.41
N THR A 100 9.74 -18.72 18.57
CA THR A 100 10.27 -17.38 18.31
C THR A 100 11.28 -17.00 19.38
N VAL A 101 12.41 -16.43 18.96
CA VAL A 101 13.46 -15.93 19.84
C VAL A 101 13.42 -14.40 19.79
N LEU A 102 13.47 -13.75 20.95
CA LEU A 102 13.58 -12.29 21.02
C LEU A 102 15.00 -11.85 20.61
N HIS A 103 15.05 -10.79 19.84
CA HIS A 103 16.30 -10.05 19.64
C HIS A 103 16.73 -9.36 20.94
N ASP A 104 18.04 -9.26 21.19
CA ASP A 104 18.60 -8.70 22.43
C ASP A 104 18.11 -7.27 22.73
N MET A 105 17.81 -6.48 21.69
CA MET A 105 17.32 -5.11 21.83
C MET A 105 15.80 -4.99 21.97
N ALA A 106 15.03 -6.06 21.77
CA ALA A 106 13.57 -5.97 21.66
C ALA A 106 12.89 -5.35 22.89
N VAL A 107 13.25 -5.84 24.08
CA VAL A 107 12.67 -5.32 25.35
C VAL A 107 12.98 -3.84 25.52
N PHE A 108 14.19 -3.44 25.15
CA PHE A 108 14.64 -2.06 25.25
C PHE A 108 13.88 -1.12 24.29
N GLU A 109 13.74 -1.52 23.02
CA GLU A 109 13.02 -0.74 22.01
C GLU A 109 11.53 -0.60 22.37
N PHE A 110 10.90 -1.67 22.84
CA PHE A 110 9.52 -1.65 23.33
C PHE A 110 9.37 -0.69 24.52
N ALA A 111 10.25 -0.80 25.51
CA ALA A 111 10.21 0.05 26.69
C ALA A 111 10.42 1.52 26.36
N ALA A 112 11.38 1.84 25.48
CA ALA A 112 11.63 3.20 25.03
C ALA A 112 10.43 3.82 24.29
N LEU A 113 9.71 3.01 23.49
CA LEU A 113 8.50 3.48 22.80
C LEU A 113 7.36 3.76 23.80
N ILE A 114 7.06 2.81 24.71
CA ILE A 114 5.98 2.97 25.69
C ILE A 114 6.24 4.14 26.63
N GLN A 115 7.49 4.38 27.01
CA GLN A 115 7.86 5.52 27.84
C GLN A 115 7.54 6.87 27.18
N ARG A 116 7.69 6.96 25.84
CA ARG A 116 7.38 8.15 25.05
C ARG A 116 5.89 8.27 24.71
N CYS A 117 5.24 7.16 24.46
CA CYS A 117 3.86 7.08 24.00
C CYS A 117 3.05 6.11 24.89
N PRO A 118 2.71 6.49 26.14
CA PRO A 118 2.03 5.59 27.10
C PRO A 118 0.61 5.17 26.67
N SER A 119 0.00 5.85 25.71
CA SER A 119 -1.33 5.52 25.17
C SER A 119 -1.33 4.33 24.21
N ILE A 120 -0.16 3.89 23.74
CA ILE A 120 -0.06 2.76 22.82
C ILE A 120 -0.52 1.47 23.53
N ALA A 121 -1.37 0.71 22.85
CA ALA A 121 -1.93 -0.53 23.37
C ALA A 121 -1.26 -1.78 22.77
N LEU A 122 -0.73 -1.68 21.53
CA LEU A 122 -0.07 -2.78 20.84
C LEU A 122 1.14 -2.26 20.07
N VAL A 123 2.28 -2.95 20.18
CA VAL A 123 3.51 -2.64 19.43
C VAL A 123 4.03 -3.90 18.76
N TYR A 124 4.46 -3.77 17.52
CA TYR A 124 5.11 -4.84 16.77
C TYR A 124 6.41 -4.34 16.11
N GLY A 125 7.29 -5.27 15.74
CA GLY A 125 8.52 -4.96 15.03
C GLY A 125 8.73 -5.85 13.83
N ASP A 126 9.76 -5.53 13.05
CA ASP A 126 10.26 -6.39 11.99
C ASP A 126 10.80 -7.70 12.57
N TYR A 127 10.89 -8.72 11.73
CA TYR A 127 11.44 -10.02 12.13
C TYR A 127 12.23 -10.65 10.98
N ASP A 128 13.01 -11.65 11.29
CA ASP A 128 13.64 -12.52 10.31
C ASP A 128 13.44 -13.99 10.67
N HIS A 129 14.02 -14.87 9.89
CA HIS A 129 13.97 -16.30 10.14
C HIS A 129 15.34 -16.84 10.51
N VAL A 130 15.35 -17.91 11.32
CA VAL A 130 16.57 -18.57 11.76
C VAL A 130 16.55 -20.04 11.36
N THR A 131 17.63 -20.48 10.72
CA THR A 131 17.82 -21.89 10.36
C THR A 131 18.10 -22.74 11.59
N GLY A 132 17.97 -24.08 11.46
CA GLY A 132 18.35 -25.01 12.52
C GLY A 132 19.84 -24.92 12.94
N MET A 133 20.69 -24.25 12.17
CA MET A 133 22.09 -23.97 12.50
C MET A 133 22.30 -22.59 13.13
N GLY A 134 21.24 -21.82 13.36
CA GLY A 134 21.30 -20.49 13.95
C GLY A 134 21.64 -19.36 12.99
N GLU A 135 21.64 -19.61 11.68
CA GLU A 135 21.86 -18.58 10.67
C GLU A 135 20.58 -17.77 10.44
N ARG A 136 20.68 -16.43 10.48
CA ARG A 136 19.58 -15.51 10.23
C ARG A 136 19.40 -15.31 8.74
N ILE A 137 18.17 -15.50 8.25
CA ILE A 137 17.79 -15.44 6.82
C ILE A 137 16.44 -14.76 6.67
N ASN A 138 16.08 -14.42 5.44
CA ASN A 138 14.75 -13.96 5.01
C ASN A 138 14.15 -12.90 5.94
N PRO A 139 14.75 -11.68 6.02
CA PRO A 139 14.18 -10.58 6.80
C PRO A 139 12.82 -10.17 6.25
N VAL A 140 11.90 -9.86 7.16
CA VAL A 140 10.57 -9.37 6.84
C VAL A 140 10.42 -7.99 7.45
N PHE A 141 10.40 -6.99 6.58
CA PHE A 141 10.27 -5.59 6.92
C PHE A 141 8.81 -5.17 6.76
N LEU A 142 8.20 -4.82 7.88
CA LEU A 142 6.77 -4.50 7.96
C LEU A 142 6.50 -3.03 7.63
N PRO A 143 5.31 -2.67 7.15
CA PRO A 143 4.85 -1.29 7.08
C PRO A 143 4.46 -0.78 8.48
N ASP A 144 4.24 0.51 8.63
CA ASP A 144 3.46 1.05 9.73
C ASP A 144 2.04 0.47 9.68
N TRP A 145 1.24 0.69 10.73
CA TRP A 145 -0.03 -0.02 10.89
C TRP A 145 -0.96 0.12 9.67
N ASP A 146 -1.22 -1.02 9.03
CA ASP A 146 -2.13 -1.17 7.90
C ASP A 146 -3.22 -2.21 8.26
N PRO A 147 -4.41 -1.76 8.68
CA PRO A 147 -5.50 -2.66 9.07
C PRO A 147 -6.01 -3.53 7.91
N ASP A 148 -6.07 -3.00 6.68
CA ASP A 148 -6.58 -3.76 5.54
C ASP A 148 -5.60 -4.86 5.09
N LEU A 149 -4.28 -4.59 5.14
CA LEU A 149 -3.26 -5.61 4.95
C LEU A 149 -3.30 -6.67 6.07
N PHE A 150 -3.51 -6.23 7.32
CA PHE A 150 -3.64 -7.16 8.45
C PHE A 150 -4.85 -8.08 8.28
N TRP A 151 -6.01 -7.56 7.90
CA TRP A 151 -7.20 -8.36 7.64
C TRP A 151 -6.97 -9.37 6.50
N SER A 152 -6.21 -8.97 5.47
CA SER A 152 -5.93 -9.83 4.32
C SER A 152 -4.90 -10.92 4.61
N THR A 153 -3.90 -10.65 5.44
CA THR A 153 -2.69 -11.52 5.54
C THR A 153 -2.33 -11.96 6.95
N GLY A 154 -2.83 -11.28 8.00
CA GLY A 154 -2.39 -11.51 9.37
C GLY A 154 -0.90 -11.31 9.55
N TYR A 155 -0.33 -10.25 9.01
CA TYR A 155 1.13 -10.04 8.90
C TYR A 155 1.83 -9.82 10.24
N LEU A 156 1.10 -9.52 11.31
CA LEU A 156 1.68 -9.34 12.64
C LEU A 156 2.21 -10.67 13.18
N ARG A 157 3.52 -10.78 13.22
CA ARG A 157 4.27 -11.97 13.63
C ARG A 157 5.41 -11.58 14.56
N GLY A 158 6.12 -12.59 15.04
CA GLY A 158 7.29 -12.36 15.88
C GLY A 158 6.93 -11.90 17.28
N ALA A 159 7.63 -10.87 17.75
CA ALA A 159 7.41 -10.29 19.07
C ALA A 159 6.36 -9.16 19.00
N ILE A 160 5.30 -9.29 19.78
CA ILE A 160 4.23 -8.30 19.89
C ILE A 160 4.09 -7.89 21.35
N LEU A 161 4.26 -6.61 21.63
CA LEU A 161 3.98 -6.05 22.96
C LEU A 161 2.51 -5.63 23.03
N VAL A 162 1.82 -6.02 24.08
CA VAL A 162 0.43 -5.62 24.34
C VAL A 162 0.29 -5.07 25.76
N ARG A 163 -0.60 -4.10 25.93
CA ARG A 163 -0.94 -3.56 27.25
C ARG A 163 -1.78 -4.59 28.03
N ALA A 164 -1.53 -4.72 29.33
CA ALA A 164 -2.10 -5.79 30.17
C ALA A 164 -3.63 -5.74 30.24
N ASP A 165 -4.23 -4.54 30.25
CA ASP A 165 -5.69 -4.39 30.27
C ASP A 165 -6.36 -4.91 28.98
N LEU A 166 -5.70 -4.78 27.83
CA LEU A 166 -6.17 -5.33 26.58
C LEU A 166 -6.13 -6.88 26.59
N TRP A 167 -5.08 -7.44 27.20
CA TRP A 167 -4.97 -8.86 27.44
C TRP A 167 -6.10 -9.38 28.34
N ASP A 168 -6.34 -8.71 29.47
CA ASP A 168 -7.35 -9.12 30.45
C ASP A 168 -8.78 -9.12 29.88
N GLN A 169 -9.10 -8.21 28.96
CA GLN A 169 -10.38 -8.20 28.24
C GLN A 169 -10.59 -9.44 27.38
N ARG A 170 -9.51 -10.16 27.02
CA ARG A 170 -9.51 -11.36 26.17
C ARG A 170 -9.19 -12.64 26.94
N CYS A 171 -8.82 -12.58 28.22
CA CYS A 171 -8.63 -13.74 29.08
C CYS A 171 -9.97 -14.48 29.29
N GLY A 172 -10.11 -15.64 28.64
CA GLY A 172 -11.35 -16.45 28.59
C GLY A 172 -11.57 -17.08 27.21
N MET A 173 -10.64 -16.87 26.27
CA MET A 173 -10.66 -17.56 24.98
C MET A 173 -10.44 -19.06 25.18
N ALA A 174 -11.03 -19.88 24.32
CA ALA A 174 -10.98 -21.33 24.40
C ALA A 174 -9.54 -21.89 24.38
N GLU A 175 -9.36 -23.07 24.99
CA GLU A 175 -8.04 -23.75 25.11
C GLU A 175 -7.35 -24.00 23.76
N ASP A 176 -8.08 -24.02 22.65
CA ASP A 176 -7.58 -24.27 21.28
C ASP A 176 -7.32 -22.98 20.47
N THR A 177 -7.12 -21.84 21.15
CA THR A 177 -6.90 -20.56 20.45
C THR A 177 -5.53 -20.54 19.77
N THR A 178 -5.51 -20.36 18.45
CA THR A 178 -4.27 -20.17 17.68
C THR A 178 -3.65 -18.79 17.95
N PHE A 179 -2.34 -18.64 17.70
CA PHE A 179 -1.67 -17.33 17.80
C PHE A 179 -2.36 -16.29 16.91
N GLU A 180 -2.74 -16.67 15.69
CA GLU A 180 -3.44 -15.81 14.73
C GLU A 180 -4.80 -15.34 15.25
N SER A 181 -5.59 -16.24 15.84
CA SER A 181 -6.89 -15.89 16.43
C SER A 181 -6.72 -14.96 17.64
N LEU A 182 -5.70 -15.18 18.46
CA LEU A 182 -5.39 -14.32 19.60
C LEU A 182 -5.01 -12.91 19.13
N ILE A 183 -4.05 -12.80 18.22
CA ILE A 183 -3.61 -11.50 17.72
C ILE A 183 -4.74 -10.77 17.01
N PHE A 184 -5.53 -11.48 16.20
CA PHE A 184 -6.72 -10.91 15.55
C PHE A 184 -7.71 -10.37 16.59
N GLY A 185 -7.95 -11.12 17.66
CA GLY A 185 -8.82 -10.71 18.76
C GLY A 185 -8.29 -9.47 19.52
N LEU A 186 -6.98 -9.40 19.77
CA LEU A 186 -6.35 -8.24 20.42
C LEU A 186 -6.42 -6.98 19.54
N VAL A 187 -6.10 -7.10 18.26
CA VAL A 187 -6.20 -6.00 17.29
C VAL A 187 -7.63 -5.47 17.19
N THR A 188 -8.64 -6.37 17.10
CA THR A 188 -10.04 -5.95 17.05
C THR A 188 -10.54 -5.34 18.37
N ALA A 189 -9.91 -5.65 19.50
CA ALA A 189 -10.21 -5.04 20.80
C ALA A 189 -9.64 -3.62 20.94
N VAL A 190 -8.56 -3.28 20.24
CA VAL A 190 -8.10 -1.87 20.13
C VAL A 190 -9.15 -1.01 19.44
N GLY A 191 -9.97 -1.59 18.55
CA GLY A 191 -11.07 -0.91 17.88
C GLY A 191 -10.60 0.11 16.84
N ASP A 192 -11.38 1.18 16.69
CA ASP A 192 -11.16 2.23 15.68
C ASP A 192 -10.15 3.30 16.14
N THR A 193 -9.13 2.91 16.91
CA THR A 193 -8.05 3.80 17.40
C THR A 193 -6.69 3.35 16.85
N PRO A 194 -6.45 3.49 15.53
CA PRO A 194 -5.24 2.99 14.87
C PRO A 194 -3.95 3.58 15.45
N GLU A 195 -3.99 4.77 16.03
CA GLU A 195 -2.88 5.43 16.72
C GLU A 195 -2.43 4.72 18.02
N GLN A 196 -3.20 3.75 18.50
CA GLN A 196 -2.80 2.89 19.62
C GLN A 196 -2.00 1.65 19.18
N ILE A 197 -1.81 1.44 17.88
CA ILE A 197 -0.97 0.37 17.33
C ILE A 197 0.26 1.01 16.69
N ALA A 198 1.44 0.60 17.13
CA ALA A 198 2.70 1.18 16.68
C ALA A 198 3.66 0.13 16.11
N HIS A 199 4.45 0.54 15.13
CA HIS A 199 5.50 -0.23 14.50
C HIS A 199 6.88 0.29 14.92
N ILE A 200 7.78 -0.63 15.22
CA ILE A 200 9.21 -0.37 15.38
C ILE A 200 9.94 -0.98 14.17
N PRO A 201 10.48 -0.18 13.25
CA PRO A 201 11.12 -0.69 12.04
C PRO A 201 12.52 -1.24 12.32
N HIS A 202 12.62 -2.18 13.23
CA HIS A 202 13.83 -2.92 13.59
C HIS A 202 13.50 -4.40 13.74
N ILE A 203 14.47 -5.28 13.44
CA ILE A 203 14.34 -6.71 13.69
C ILE A 203 14.30 -6.94 15.20
N LEU A 204 13.13 -7.29 15.72
CA LEU A 204 12.89 -7.49 17.15
C LEU A 204 12.75 -8.97 17.53
N SER A 205 12.68 -9.86 16.54
CA SER A 205 12.55 -11.30 16.79
C SER A 205 12.99 -12.15 15.63
N HIS A 206 13.27 -13.42 15.93
CA HIS A 206 13.71 -14.44 14.99
C HIS A 206 12.74 -15.62 15.02
N LEU A 207 12.12 -15.93 13.87
CA LEU A 207 11.16 -17.02 13.70
C LEU A 207 11.86 -18.26 13.14
N PRO A 208 11.34 -19.48 13.37
CA PRO A 208 11.87 -20.66 12.69
C PRO A 208 11.70 -20.57 11.17
N ASP A 209 12.68 -21.03 10.40
CA ASP A 209 12.68 -21.02 8.93
C ASP A 209 11.50 -21.79 8.31
N ARG A 210 11.00 -22.84 9.00
CA ARG A 210 9.81 -23.59 8.56
C ARG A 210 8.57 -22.72 8.33
N GLU A 211 8.42 -21.61 9.06
CA GLU A 211 7.28 -20.70 8.90
C GLU A 211 7.35 -19.87 7.62
N TRP A 212 8.54 -19.71 7.08
CA TRP A 212 8.74 -19.14 5.75
C TRP A 212 8.41 -20.15 4.65
N ILE A 213 8.81 -21.43 4.86
CA ILE A 213 8.66 -22.49 3.85
C ILE A 213 7.20 -22.92 3.71
N GLU A 214 6.44 -22.97 4.81
CA GLU A 214 5.04 -23.43 4.85
C GLU A 214 4.09 -22.40 5.47
N PRO A 215 3.78 -21.28 4.77
CA PRO A 215 2.92 -20.22 5.33
C PRO A 215 1.43 -20.60 5.38
N ARG A 216 0.97 -21.63 4.65
CA ARG A 216 -0.44 -21.97 4.46
C ARG A 216 -1.20 -22.25 5.77
N PRO A 217 -0.70 -23.07 6.72
CA PRO A 217 -1.42 -23.35 7.96
C PRO A 217 -1.75 -22.09 8.76
N ARG A 218 -0.84 -21.13 8.75
CA ARG A 218 -1.03 -19.82 9.39
C ARG A 218 -2.12 -19.00 8.70
N LEU A 219 -2.08 -18.92 7.37
CA LEU A 219 -3.06 -18.17 6.58
C LEU A 219 -4.46 -18.77 6.74
N ASP A 220 -4.57 -20.10 6.82
CA ASP A 220 -5.83 -20.78 7.09
C ASP A 220 -6.36 -20.45 8.50
N ALA A 221 -5.52 -20.45 9.51
CA ALA A 221 -5.89 -20.06 10.88
C ALA A 221 -6.34 -18.59 10.95
N HIS A 222 -5.64 -17.69 10.27
CA HIS A 222 -6.02 -16.30 10.16
C HIS A 222 -7.38 -16.13 9.45
N PHE A 223 -7.59 -16.82 8.33
CA PHE A 223 -8.88 -16.82 7.63
C PHE A 223 -10.04 -17.24 8.54
N GLN A 224 -9.88 -18.29 9.34
CA GLN A 224 -10.91 -18.72 10.28
C GLN A 224 -11.20 -17.64 11.34
N ALA A 225 -10.17 -16.95 11.84
CA ALA A 225 -10.35 -15.87 12.79
C ALA A 225 -11.15 -14.69 12.20
N VAL A 226 -10.78 -14.24 10.98
CA VAL A 226 -11.50 -13.22 10.23
C VAL A 226 -12.95 -13.62 10.00
N ARG A 227 -13.19 -14.82 9.48
CA ARG A 227 -14.53 -15.33 9.17
C ARG A 227 -15.43 -15.39 10.41
N THR A 228 -14.91 -15.89 11.52
CA THR A 228 -15.64 -15.97 12.79
C THR A 228 -16.05 -14.57 13.28
N TYR A 229 -15.13 -13.61 13.19
CA TYR A 229 -15.41 -12.22 13.59
C TYR A 229 -16.48 -11.58 12.69
N LEU A 230 -16.38 -11.74 11.38
CA LEU A 230 -17.36 -11.17 10.43
C LEU A 230 -18.77 -11.67 10.69
N GLN A 231 -18.94 -12.97 10.97
CA GLN A 231 -20.23 -13.57 11.27
C GLN A 231 -20.94 -12.93 12.48
N THR A 232 -20.17 -12.45 13.46
CA THR A 232 -20.71 -11.92 14.71
C THR A 232 -20.75 -10.39 14.75
N SER A 233 -19.81 -9.72 14.08
CA SER A 233 -19.53 -8.29 14.29
C SER A 233 -19.83 -7.42 13.08
N LEU A 234 -19.94 -7.99 11.87
CA LEU A 234 -20.20 -7.23 10.64
C LEU A 234 -21.24 -7.96 9.75
N PRO A 235 -22.54 -7.88 10.09
CA PRO A 235 -23.59 -8.56 9.33
C PRO A 235 -23.58 -8.17 7.85
N GLY A 236 -23.65 -9.19 6.97
CA GLY A 236 -23.63 -9.00 5.51
C GLY A 236 -22.24 -8.95 4.89
N ALA A 237 -21.18 -8.90 5.68
CA ALA A 237 -19.81 -9.11 5.17
C ALA A 237 -19.52 -10.60 4.97
N ASP A 238 -18.67 -10.91 3.99
CA ASP A 238 -18.16 -12.24 3.69
C ASP A 238 -16.63 -12.21 3.58
N ALA A 239 -16.00 -13.34 3.80
CA ALA A 239 -14.55 -13.51 3.61
C ALA A 239 -14.29 -14.73 2.74
N ARG A 240 -13.40 -14.60 1.77
CA ARG A 240 -12.96 -15.67 0.89
C ARG A 240 -11.46 -15.79 0.89
N GLN A 241 -10.95 -17.01 0.79
CA GLN A 241 -9.53 -17.19 0.53
C GLN A 241 -9.24 -17.06 -0.96
N ILE A 242 -8.20 -16.32 -1.29
CA ILE A 242 -7.69 -16.15 -2.66
C ILE A 242 -6.61 -17.18 -2.91
N GLU A 243 -6.90 -18.12 -3.80
CA GLU A 243 -5.96 -19.15 -4.22
C GLU A 243 -5.00 -18.61 -5.32
N PRO A 244 -3.74 -19.10 -5.40
CA PRO A 244 -3.15 -20.16 -4.55
C PRO A 244 -2.56 -19.64 -3.23
N HIS A 245 -2.62 -18.35 -2.95
CA HIS A 245 -1.86 -17.70 -1.88
C HIS A 245 -2.48 -17.90 -0.50
N GLY A 246 -3.78 -18.20 -0.40
CA GLY A 246 -4.48 -18.39 0.88
C GLY A 246 -4.74 -17.11 1.66
N ILE A 247 -4.54 -15.94 1.07
CA ILE A 247 -4.87 -14.65 1.67
C ILE A 247 -6.39 -14.41 1.71
N VAL A 248 -6.82 -13.47 2.52
CA VAL A 248 -8.24 -13.19 2.75
C VAL A 248 -8.70 -12.00 1.92
N ASP A 249 -9.71 -12.20 1.08
CA ASP A 249 -10.50 -11.14 0.46
C ASP A 249 -11.75 -10.91 1.31
N VAL A 250 -11.82 -9.76 1.98
CA VAL A 250 -12.99 -9.34 2.75
C VAL A 250 -13.94 -8.59 1.84
N ARG A 251 -15.15 -9.11 1.72
CA ARG A 251 -16.24 -8.48 0.97
C ARG A 251 -17.20 -7.81 1.93
N ARG A 252 -17.16 -6.50 1.97
CA ARG A 252 -18.08 -5.71 2.78
C ARG A 252 -19.45 -5.64 2.10
N PRO A 253 -20.55 -5.54 2.88
CA PRO A 253 -21.86 -5.31 2.30
C PRO A 253 -21.85 -3.97 1.56
N SER A 254 -22.52 -3.94 0.42
CA SER A 254 -22.79 -2.69 -0.26
C SER A 254 -23.58 -1.75 0.65
N ALA A 255 -23.44 -0.44 0.43
CA ALA A 255 -24.17 0.57 1.20
C ALA A 255 -25.69 0.26 1.22
N PRO A 256 -26.39 0.65 2.31
CA PRO A 256 -27.84 0.39 2.45
C PRO A 256 -28.69 0.99 1.32
N ALA A 257 -28.18 2.03 0.65
CA ALA A 257 -28.81 2.63 -0.51
C ALA A 257 -27.79 2.82 -1.65
N PRO A 258 -28.20 2.59 -2.90
CA PRO A 258 -27.33 2.84 -4.05
C PRO A 258 -26.91 4.32 -4.11
N ALA A 259 -25.61 4.56 -4.30
CA ALA A 259 -25.04 5.88 -4.51
C ALA A 259 -24.62 6.00 -5.97
N ALA A 260 -25.07 7.04 -6.70
CA ALA A 260 -24.70 7.21 -8.09
C ALA A 260 -23.17 7.33 -8.26
N ILE A 261 -22.64 6.72 -9.30
CA ILE A 261 -21.22 6.74 -9.67
C ILE A 261 -21.07 7.49 -10.97
N ALA A 262 -20.26 8.55 -11.00
CA ALA A 262 -19.81 9.20 -12.23
C ALA A 262 -18.44 8.65 -12.62
N VAL A 263 -18.37 7.88 -13.72
CA VAL A 263 -17.11 7.44 -14.32
C VAL A 263 -16.63 8.54 -15.27
N ILE A 264 -15.47 9.12 -14.98
CA ILE A 264 -14.87 10.25 -15.71
C ILE A 264 -13.72 9.73 -16.55
N ILE A 265 -13.82 9.95 -17.88
CA ILE A 265 -12.88 9.45 -18.88
C ILE A 265 -12.36 10.63 -19.72
N PRO A 266 -11.16 11.17 -19.44
CA PRO A 266 -10.52 12.13 -20.32
C PRO A 266 -10.03 11.43 -21.59
N THR A 267 -10.21 12.07 -22.76
CA THR A 267 -9.76 11.52 -24.04
C THR A 267 -9.31 12.61 -25.00
N ARG A 268 -8.41 12.24 -25.91
CA ARG A 268 -8.10 12.99 -27.12
C ARG A 268 -7.80 12.00 -28.24
N ASP A 269 -8.65 11.96 -29.29
CA ASP A 269 -8.51 10.98 -30.38
C ASP A 269 -8.39 9.53 -29.82
N GLY A 270 -7.55 8.65 -30.40
CA GLY A 270 -7.26 7.33 -29.84
C GLY A 270 -8.48 6.40 -29.75
N LEU A 271 -9.33 6.38 -30.79
CA LEU A 271 -10.58 5.61 -30.81
C LEU A 271 -10.38 4.12 -30.51
N GLU A 272 -9.26 3.56 -30.91
CA GLU A 272 -8.89 2.15 -30.73
C GLU A 272 -8.71 1.74 -29.26
N VAL A 273 -8.40 2.68 -28.37
CA VAL A 273 -8.32 2.45 -26.91
C VAL A 273 -9.56 2.94 -26.19
N LEU A 274 -10.14 4.06 -26.62
CA LEU A 274 -11.35 4.65 -26.04
C LEU A 274 -12.56 3.72 -26.17
N MET A 275 -12.78 3.14 -27.33
CA MET A 275 -13.97 2.33 -27.60
C MET A 275 -14.04 1.10 -26.69
N PRO A 276 -12.99 0.27 -26.54
CA PRO A 276 -13.01 -0.85 -25.60
C PRO A 276 -13.23 -0.42 -24.14
N CYS A 277 -12.59 0.66 -23.70
CA CYS A 277 -12.76 1.23 -22.37
C CYS A 277 -14.24 1.60 -22.10
N VAL A 278 -14.83 2.43 -22.97
CA VAL A 278 -16.22 2.88 -22.82
C VAL A 278 -17.20 1.71 -22.92
N GLN A 279 -16.96 0.73 -23.80
CA GLN A 279 -17.80 -0.46 -23.91
C GLN A 279 -17.77 -1.30 -22.61
N ALA A 280 -16.61 -1.50 -22.02
CA ALA A 280 -16.48 -2.21 -20.76
C ALA A 280 -17.24 -1.51 -19.62
N VAL A 281 -17.13 -0.18 -19.53
CA VAL A 281 -17.90 0.61 -18.55
C VAL A 281 -19.41 0.53 -18.80
N ARG A 282 -19.88 0.65 -20.03
CA ARG A 282 -21.31 0.56 -20.40
C ARG A 282 -21.92 -0.81 -20.11
N GLN A 283 -21.13 -1.87 -20.25
CA GLN A 283 -21.53 -3.27 -20.01
C GLN A 283 -21.43 -3.66 -18.54
N SER A 284 -20.80 -2.82 -17.70
CA SER A 284 -20.69 -3.10 -16.28
C SER A 284 -22.08 -3.20 -15.63
N VAL A 285 -22.31 -4.26 -14.91
CA VAL A 285 -23.52 -4.44 -14.09
C VAL A 285 -23.19 -3.93 -12.69
N SER A 286 -23.93 -2.94 -12.23
CA SER A 286 -23.79 -2.38 -10.89
C SER A 286 -25.15 -2.12 -10.27
N MET A 287 -25.22 -2.28 -8.94
CA MET A 287 -26.40 -1.85 -8.19
C MET A 287 -26.50 -0.33 -8.06
N HIS A 288 -25.42 0.39 -8.35
CA HIS A 288 -25.34 1.85 -8.31
C HIS A 288 -25.78 2.46 -9.64
N PRO A 289 -26.58 3.55 -9.66
CA PRO A 289 -26.82 4.31 -10.88
C PRO A 289 -25.49 4.81 -11.47
N LEU A 290 -25.32 4.67 -12.79
CA LEU A 290 -24.08 4.97 -13.49
C LEU A 290 -24.28 6.21 -14.38
N GLU A 291 -23.38 7.19 -14.24
CA GLU A 291 -23.14 8.29 -15.17
C GLU A 291 -21.78 8.09 -15.84
N ILE A 292 -21.66 8.33 -17.13
CA ILE A 292 -20.41 8.25 -17.89
C ILE A 292 -20.10 9.63 -18.45
N ILE A 293 -19.03 10.25 -17.96
CA ILE A 293 -18.63 11.59 -18.40
C ILE A 293 -17.34 11.45 -19.19
N ILE A 294 -17.42 11.68 -20.49
CA ILE A 294 -16.25 11.71 -21.37
C ILE A 294 -15.88 13.18 -21.59
N ILE A 295 -14.66 13.54 -21.19
CA ILE A 295 -14.13 14.88 -21.48
C ILE A 295 -13.16 14.81 -22.65
N ASP A 296 -13.59 15.34 -23.78
CA ASP A 296 -12.88 15.34 -25.04
C ASP A 296 -11.97 16.57 -25.17
N ASN A 297 -10.66 16.36 -25.04
CA ASN A 297 -9.64 17.41 -25.11
C ASN A 297 -9.26 17.69 -26.57
N ALA A 298 -10.14 18.36 -27.29
CA ALA A 298 -9.90 18.83 -28.64
C ALA A 298 -9.55 17.72 -29.65
N SER A 299 -10.29 16.58 -29.66
CA SER A 299 -10.17 15.58 -30.71
C SER A 299 -10.40 16.17 -32.09
N GLU A 300 -9.56 15.75 -33.06
CA GLU A 300 -9.61 16.20 -34.46
C GLU A 300 -9.96 15.06 -35.43
N ASN A 301 -9.78 13.80 -34.98
CA ASN A 301 -10.09 12.62 -35.79
C ASN A 301 -11.59 12.48 -35.96
N GLN A 302 -12.07 12.50 -37.21
CA GLN A 302 -13.51 12.45 -37.54
C GLN A 302 -14.16 11.17 -37.00
N ALA A 303 -13.50 10.02 -37.06
CA ALA A 303 -14.04 8.76 -36.53
C ALA A 303 -14.28 8.81 -35.02
N THR A 304 -13.38 9.49 -34.27
CA THR A 304 -13.57 9.72 -32.83
C THR A 304 -14.75 10.63 -32.56
N LEU A 305 -14.88 11.74 -33.33
CA LEU A 305 -15.98 12.68 -33.19
C LEU A 305 -17.34 12.04 -33.52
N ASP A 306 -17.40 11.25 -34.58
CA ASP A 306 -18.61 10.50 -34.97
C ASP A 306 -18.99 9.50 -33.87
N TYR A 307 -18.04 8.73 -33.35
CA TYR A 307 -18.25 7.79 -32.24
C TYR A 307 -18.78 8.49 -30.97
N LEU A 308 -18.22 9.63 -30.58
CA LEU A 308 -18.68 10.40 -29.43
C LEU A 308 -20.11 10.94 -29.63
N ALA A 309 -20.45 11.35 -30.85
CA ALA A 309 -21.80 11.83 -31.20
C ALA A 309 -22.83 10.68 -31.15
N GLU A 310 -22.51 9.53 -31.74
CA GLU A 310 -23.34 8.33 -31.70
C GLU A 310 -23.54 7.84 -30.25
N LEU A 311 -22.47 7.77 -29.48
CA LEU A 311 -22.49 7.31 -28.08
C LEU A 311 -23.41 8.18 -27.21
N LYS A 312 -23.36 9.52 -27.39
CA LYS A 312 -24.24 10.46 -26.69
C LYS A 312 -25.72 10.31 -27.11
N ALA A 313 -25.97 9.95 -28.36
CA ALA A 313 -27.34 9.75 -28.87
C ALA A 313 -27.93 8.43 -28.37
N ASP A 314 -27.10 7.37 -28.25
CA ASP A 314 -27.55 6.00 -27.96
C ASP A 314 -27.68 5.70 -26.48
N ASP A 315 -26.90 6.36 -25.61
CA ASP A 315 -26.86 6.04 -24.19
C ASP A 315 -27.13 7.28 -23.32
N PRO A 316 -28.31 7.41 -22.71
CA PRO A 316 -28.66 8.56 -21.88
C PRO A 316 -27.80 8.75 -20.64
N ARG A 317 -26.99 7.74 -20.24
CA ARG A 317 -26.04 7.85 -19.15
C ARG A 317 -24.79 8.62 -19.54
N VAL A 318 -24.55 8.84 -20.86
CA VAL A 318 -23.31 9.42 -21.37
C VAL A 318 -23.46 10.94 -21.56
N THR A 319 -22.52 11.66 -20.98
CA THR A 319 -22.32 13.10 -21.18
C THR A 319 -20.96 13.33 -21.82
N ILE A 320 -20.94 14.06 -22.93
CA ILE A 320 -19.70 14.48 -23.60
C ILE A 320 -19.46 15.96 -23.32
N ILE A 321 -18.28 16.27 -22.77
CA ILE A 321 -17.81 17.63 -22.50
C ILE A 321 -16.63 17.92 -23.42
N ARG A 322 -16.74 18.93 -24.27
CA ARG A 322 -15.63 19.39 -25.10
C ARG A 322 -14.76 20.38 -24.32
N ASP A 323 -13.44 20.19 -24.37
CA ASP A 323 -12.44 21.10 -23.81
C ASP A 323 -11.33 21.37 -24.84
N ASP A 324 -11.28 22.59 -25.38
CA ASP A 324 -10.29 22.98 -26.39
C ASP A 324 -9.01 23.60 -25.75
N ALA A 325 -8.88 23.59 -24.43
CA ALA A 325 -7.68 24.05 -23.74
C ALA A 325 -6.49 23.12 -23.99
N PRO A 326 -5.26 23.60 -23.82
CA PRO A 326 -4.08 22.72 -23.81
C PRO A 326 -4.21 21.58 -22.82
N PHE A 327 -3.63 20.42 -23.16
CA PHE A 327 -3.73 19.23 -22.33
C PHE A 327 -3.27 19.49 -20.90
N ASN A 328 -4.17 19.23 -19.97
CA ASN A 328 -3.98 19.30 -18.53
C ASN A 328 -4.85 18.22 -17.88
N PHE A 329 -4.25 17.07 -17.56
CA PHE A 329 -4.98 15.92 -17.00
C PHE A 329 -5.77 16.29 -15.75
N ALA A 330 -5.13 17.01 -14.83
CA ALA A 330 -5.74 17.47 -13.59
C ALA A 330 -6.94 18.41 -13.86
N GLY A 331 -6.77 19.38 -14.77
CA GLY A 331 -7.81 20.34 -15.16
C GLY A 331 -9.01 19.70 -15.84
N LEU A 332 -8.77 18.74 -16.74
CA LEU A 332 -9.84 17.98 -17.41
C LEU A 332 -10.69 17.21 -16.41
N ASN A 333 -10.05 16.45 -15.49
CA ASN A 333 -10.76 15.68 -14.48
C ASN A 333 -11.53 16.58 -13.50
N ASN A 334 -10.95 17.70 -13.06
CA ASN A 334 -11.65 18.69 -12.22
C ASN A 334 -12.89 19.25 -12.90
N ARG A 335 -12.79 19.59 -14.20
CA ARG A 335 -13.91 20.11 -14.99
C ARG A 335 -15.03 19.09 -15.14
N ALA A 336 -14.69 17.85 -15.41
CA ALA A 336 -15.65 16.76 -15.52
C ALA A 336 -16.33 16.47 -14.15
N ALA A 337 -15.57 16.47 -13.08
CA ALA A 337 -16.10 16.29 -11.71
C ALA A 337 -17.07 17.41 -11.32
N ALA A 338 -16.84 18.65 -11.76
CA ALA A 338 -17.74 19.78 -11.51
C ALA A 338 -19.05 19.70 -12.31
N ALA A 339 -19.14 18.86 -13.33
CA ALA A 339 -20.32 18.71 -14.17
C ALA A 339 -21.32 17.65 -13.66
N THR A 340 -21.04 16.99 -12.54
CA THR A 340 -21.90 15.98 -11.93
C THR A 340 -22.22 16.29 -10.48
N THR A 341 -23.33 15.73 -10.00
CA THR A 341 -23.72 15.71 -8.58
C THR A 341 -23.63 14.31 -7.98
N ALA A 342 -23.10 13.34 -8.72
CA ALA A 342 -22.93 11.97 -8.24
C ALA A 342 -22.08 11.95 -6.97
N PRO A 343 -22.50 11.24 -5.91
CA PRO A 343 -21.76 11.16 -4.66
C PRO A 343 -20.43 10.40 -4.77
N LEU A 344 -20.24 9.58 -5.80
CA LEU A 344 -19.01 8.87 -6.09
C LEU A 344 -18.44 9.29 -7.45
N LEU A 345 -17.16 9.62 -7.47
CA LEU A 345 -16.39 9.89 -8.68
C LEU A 345 -15.44 8.71 -8.91
N CYS A 346 -15.38 8.21 -10.14
CA CYS A 346 -14.42 7.21 -10.59
C CYS A 346 -13.61 7.79 -11.76
N PHE A 347 -12.38 8.20 -11.49
CA PHE A 347 -11.45 8.62 -12.53
C PHE A 347 -10.92 7.39 -13.24
N LEU A 348 -10.98 7.38 -14.57
CA LEU A 348 -10.62 6.24 -15.39
C LEU A 348 -9.91 6.72 -16.67
N ASN A 349 -8.71 6.23 -16.92
CA ASN A 349 -8.03 6.51 -18.18
C ASN A 349 -8.73 5.84 -19.36
N ASN A 350 -8.71 6.48 -20.52
CA ASN A 350 -9.37 6.00 -21.75
C ASN A 350 -8.72 4.75 -22.38
N ASP A 351 -7.53 4.37 -21.91
CA ASP A 351 -6.75 3.21 -22.36
C ASP A 351 -6.75 2.05 -21.34
N THR A 352 -7.74 2.04 -20.46
CA THR A 352 -7.98 0.94 -19.51
C THR A 352 -9.03 -0.05 -20.04
N GLU A 353 -8.86 -1.32 -19.67
CA GLU A 353 -9.79 -2.40 -19.99
C GLU A 353 -10.12 -3.16 -18.71
N VAL A 354 -11.41 -3.21 -18.35
CA VAL A 354 -11.90 -3.82 -17.13
C VAL A 354 -11.89 -5.34 -17.25
N ILE A 355 -11.30 -6.04 -16.28
CA ILE A 355 -11.31 -7.50 -16.18
C ILE A 355 -12.38 -7.97 -15.19
N SER A 356 -12.49 -7.33 -14.03
CA SER A 356 -13.37 -7.74 -12.94
C SER A 356 -14.81 -7.29 -13.16
N ALA A 357 -15.75 -8.21 -13.23
CA ALA A 357 -17.15 -7.89 -13.57
C ALA A 357 -17.87 -7.03 -12.51
N ASP A 358 -17.51 -7.16 -11.22
CA ASP A 358 -18.11 -6.47 -10.07
C ASP A 358 -17.29 -5.25 -9.60
N TRP A 359 -16.43 -4.71 -10.46
CA TRP A 359 -15.43 -3.71 -10.11
C TRP A 359 -16.01 -2.43 -9.50
N LEU A 360 -17.11 -1.90 -10.08
CA LEU A 360 -17.75 -0.68 -9.57
C LEU A 360 -18.34 -0.87 -8.19
N ASP A 361 -19.07 -1.96 -7.97
CA ASP A 361 -19.67 -2.26 -6.68
C ASP A 361 -18.61 -2.52 -5.59
N ARG A 362 -17.52 -3.18 -5.97
CA ARG A 362 -16.37 -3.43 -5.08
C ARG A 362 -15.68 -2.13 -4.67
N LEU A 363 -15.34 -1.26 -5.63
CA LEU A 363 -14.72 0.02 -5.35
C LEU A 363 -15.66 0.93 -4.55
N ALA A 364 -16.96 0.96 -4.87
CA ALA A 364 -17.95 1.77 -4.17
C ALA A 364 -18.12 1.35 -2.71
N ALA A 365 -18.19 0.05 -2.43
CA ALA A 365 -18.32 -0.46 -1.07
C ALA A 365 -17.18 0.02 -0.15
N GLU A 366 -15.96 0.05 -0.68
CA GLU A 366 -14.79 0.53 0.06
C GLU A 366 -14.67 2.05 0.09
N ALA A 367 -15.03 2.76 -0.99
CA ALA A 367 -15.00 4.23 -1.04
C ALA A 367 -16.02 4.89 -0.09
N LEU A 368 -17.08 4.17 0.28
CA LEU A 368 -18.10 4.62 1.22
C LEU A 368 -17.71 4.44 2.69
N ARG A 369 -16.61 3.75 3.01
CA ARG A 369 -16.07 3.68 4.37
C ARG A 369 -15.67 5.08 4.84
N PRO A 370 -16.04 5.49 6.08
CA PRO A 370 -15.77 6.84 6.57
C PRO A 370 -14.29 7.23 6.53
N GLU A 371 -13.41 6.30 6.88
CA GLU A 371 -11.96 6.49 6.98
C GLU A 371 -11.23 6.41 5.63
N ILE A 372 -11.88 5.88 4.57
CA ILE A 372 -11.25 5.76 3.25
C ILE A 372 -11.52 7.01 2.43
N GLY A 373 -10.46 7.64 1.93
CA GLY A 373 -10.53 8.81 1.06
C GLY A 373 -10.59 8.45 -0.43
N ALA A 374 -9.81 7.46 -0.84
CA ALA A 374 -9.76 6.99 -2.22
C ALA A 374 -9.48 5.48 -2.27
N VAL A 375 -10.03 4.82 -3.30
CA VAL A 375 -9.85 3.38 -3.58
C VAL A 375 -9.32 3.22 -5.00
N GLY A 376 -8.25 2.44 -5.15
CA GLY A 376 -7.65 2.11 -6.45
C GLY A 376 -7.78 0.63 -6.77
N ALA A 377 -7.63 0.33 -8.06
CA ALA A 377 -7.59 -1.03 -8.59
C ALA A 377 -6.15 -1.49 -8.85
N ARG A 378 -5.96 -2.79 -8.94
CA ARG A 378 -4.73 -3.38 -9.48
C ARG A 378 -4.69 -3.20 -10.98
N LEU A 379 -3.58 -2.67 -11.50
CA LEU A 379 -3.41 -2.51 -12.94
C LEU A 379 -2.34 -3.46 -13.48
N LEU A 380 -2.63 -4.04 -14.64
CA LEU A 380 -1.73 -4.92 -15.37
C LEU A 380 -1.32 -4.27 -16.69
N TYR A 381 -0.10 -4.54 -17.13
CA TYR A 381 0.30 -4.28 -18.51
C TYR A 381 -0.41 -5.25 -19.48
N PRO A 382 -0.49 -4.93 -20.79
CA PRO A 382 -1.07 -5.83 -21.79
C PRO A 382 -0.39 -7.20 -21.88
N ASP A 383 0.85 -7.32 -21.43
CA ASP A 383 1.59 -8.59 -21.38
C ASP A 383 1.31 -9.41 -20.10
N GLY A 384 0.38 -8.95 -19.26
CA GLY A 384 -0.04 -9.62 -18.03
C GLY A 384 0.85 -9.37 -16.82
N ARG A 385 1.91 -8.56 -16.94
CA ARG A 385 2.72 -8.17 -15.77
C ARG A 385 2.02 -7.07 -14.96
N VAL A 386 2.34 -7.02 -13.67
CA VAL A 386 1.88 -5.95 -12.78
C VAL A 386 2.39 -4.60 -13.27
N GLN A 387 1.50 -3.62 -13.34
CA GLN A 387 1.82 -2.21 -13.57
C GLN A 387 1.71 -1.40 -12.28
N HIS A 388 0.60 -1.56 -11.55
CA HIS A 388 0.31 -0.80 -10.34
C HIS A 388 -0.33 -1.66 -9.25
N THR A 389 0.23 -1.57 -8.05
CA THR A 389 -0.30 -2.10 -6.80
C THR A 389 -0.10 -1.09 -5.66
N GLY A 390 -0.20 0.19 -5.96
CA GLY A 390 0.14 1.29 -5.07
C GLY A 390 1.44 1.97 -5.44
N VAL A 391 1.62 3.15 -4.89
CA VAL A 391 2.77 4.03 -5.10
C VAL A 391 3.58 4.12 -3.81
N ILE A 392 4.90 3.97 -3.94
CA ILE A 392 5.88 4.16 -2.87
C ILE A 392 6.40 5.59 -2.94
N LEU A 393 6.27 6.36 -1.85
CA LEU A 393 6.81 7.70 -1.74
C LEU A 393 8.35 7.66 -1.68
N GLY A 394 8.98 8.67 -2.26
CA GLY A 394 10.44 8.80 -2.33
C GLY A 394 11.12 7.89 -3.36
N LEU A 395 10.45 6.86 -3.88
CA LEU A 395 11.03 5.94 -4.86
C LEU A 395 11.43 6.69 -6.14
N GLY A 396 12.70 6.63 -6.49
CA GLY A 396 13.23 7.33 -7.66
C GLY A 396 13.30 8.85 -7.51
N GLY A 397 13.07 9.37 -6.30
CA GLY A 397 13.19 10.80 -5.98
C GLY A 397 11.89 11.47 -5.55
N VAL A 398 10.72 11.11 -6.09
CA VAL A 398 9.41 11.64 -5.69
C VAL A 398 8.46 10.51 -5.31
N ALA A 399 8.11 9.65 -6.26
CA ALA A 399 7.21 8.53 -6.07
C ALA A 399 7.30 7.55 -7.23
N GLY A 400 7.00 6.27 -6.99
CA GLY A 400 7.07 5.26 -8.05
C GLY A 400 6.33 3.97 -7.72
N HIS A 401 6.12 3.15 -8.75
CA HIS A 401 5.45 1.84 -8.66
C HIS A 401 6.46 0.75 -8.29
N GLY A 402 6.42 0.27 -7.04
CA GLY A 402 7.42 -0.69 -6.52
C GLY A 402 7.33 -2.08 -7.16
N ASP A 403 6.14 -2.52 -7.51
CA ASP A 403 5.87 -3.86 -8.06
C ASP A 403 5.81 -3.88 -9.60
N ALA A 404 6.05 -2.75 -10.27
CA ALA A 404 5.98 -2.69 -11.73
C ALA A 404 6.91 -3.68 -12.42
N GLY A 405 6.36 -4.43 -13.38
CA GLY A 405 7.06 -5.48 -14.13
C GLY A 405 7.10 -6.85 -13.46
N ARG A 406 6.55 -7.00 -12.24
CA ARG A 406 6.41 -8.29 -11.53
C ARG A 406 5.42 -9.20 -12.28
N PRO A 407 5.64 -10.53 -12.33
CA PRO A 407 4.60 -11.46 -12.80
C PRO A 407 3.29 -11.29 -12.02
N ALA A 408 2.14 -11.46 -12.70
CA ALA A 408 0.84 -11.25 -12.04
C ALA A 408 0.53 -12.26 -10.93
N ASP A 409 1.12 -13.44 -10.99
CA ASP A 409 0.99 -14.50 -10.00
C ASP A 409 2.03 -14.41 -8.85
N ASP A 410 3.00 -13.50 -8.94
CA ASP A 410 3.94 -13.24 -7.85
C ASP A 410 3.24 -12.34 -6.80
N PRO A 411 3.02 -12.82 -5.56
CA PRO A 411 2.28 -12.06 -4.54
C PRO A 411 3.06 -10.84 -4.02
N GLY A 412 4.33 -10.72 -4.33
CA GLY A 412 5.19 -9.68 -3.78
C GLY A 412 5.45 -9.81 -2.27
N PRO A 413 6.26 -8.92 -1.72
CA PRO A 413 6.51 -8.87 -0.28
C PRO A 413 5.22 -8.68 0.52
N LEU A 414 5.02 -9.45 1.58
CA LEU A 414 3.82 -9.44 2.43
C LEU A 414 2.51 -9.66 1.65
N TYR A 415 2.56 -10.31 0.49
CA TYR A 415 1.41 -10.52 -0.40
C TYR A 415 0.80 -9.21 -0.96
N ARG A 416 1.50 -8.08 -0.89
CA ARG A 416 0.95 -6.76 -1.25
C ARG A 416 0.48 -6.65 -2.69
N ALA A 417 1.08 -7.41 -3.62
CA ALA A 417 0.64 -7.39 -5.01
C ALA A 417 -0.75 -8.03 -5.23
N VAL A 418 -1.27 -8.78 -4.25
CA VAL A 418 -2.54 -9.54 -4.34
C VAL A 418 -3.47 -9.33 -3.15
N ALA A 419 -3.01 -8.71 -2.05
CA ALA A 419 -3.76 -8.43 -0.84
C ALA A 419 -4.26 -6.99 -0.79
N SER A 420 -5.47 -6.77 -0.27
CA SER A 420 -5.95 -5.41 0.03
C SER A 420 -5.03 -4.75 1.06
N HIS A 421 -4.61 -3.50 0.80
CA HIS A 421 -3.71 -2.77 1.67
C HIS A 421 -3.80 -1.25 1.43
N ARG A 422 -3.20 -0.47 2.32
CA ARG A 422 -3.20 1.00 2.30
C ARG A 422 -1.85 1.54 1.79
N PRO A 423 -1.63 1.66 0.48
CA PRO A 423 -0.43 2.32 -0.03
C PRO A 423 -0.50 3.82 0.24
N SER A 424 0.62 4.52 0.25
CA SER A 424 0.66 5.96 0.48
C SER A 424 0.08 6.78 -0.67
N ALA A 425 0.05 6.24 -1.89
CA ALA A 425 -0.70 6.84 -2.99
C ALA A 425 -1.19 5.81 -4.01
N LEU A 426 -2.14 6.24 -4.83
CA LEU A 426 -2.81 5.47 -5.88
C LEU A 426 -2.74 6.26 -7.19
N THR A 427 -2.79 5.56 -8.34
CA THR A 427 -2.86 6.22 -9.63
C THR A 427 -4.28 6.58 -10.02
N ALA A 428 -4.47 7.75 -10.62
CA ALA A 428 -5.75 8.17 -11.18
C ALA A 428 -6.14 7.43 -12.48
N ALA A 429 -5.33 6.48 -12.95
CA ALA A 429 -5.71 5.62 -14.07
C ALA A 429 -6.96 4.77 -13.77
N CYS A 430 -7.19 4.40 -12.48
CA CYS A 430 -8.46 3.91 -11.94
C CYS A 430 -8.54 4.25 -10.45
N LEU A 431 -9.28 5.30 -10.09
CA LEU A 431 -9.38 5.80 -8.73
C LEU A 431 -10.81 6.22 -8.42
N MET A 432 -11.41 5.61 -7.39
CA MET A 432 -12.76 5.98 -6.92
C MET A 432 -12.69 6.70 -5.58
N MET A 433 -13.50 7.77 -5.45
CA MET A 433 -13.62 8.52 -4.20
C MET A 433 -14.96 9.23 -4.06
N ARG A 434 -15.28 9.65 -2.85
CA ARG A 434 -16.48 10.48 -2.61
C ARG A 434 -16.28 11.89 -3.17
N SER A 435 -17.29 12.38 -3.92
CA SER A 435 -17.28 13.76 -4.46
C SER A 435 -17.15 14.83 -3.38
N SER A 436 -17.74 14.61 -2.21
CA SER A 436 -17.64 15.52 -1.06
C SER A 436 -16.20 15.70 -0.56
N ILE A 437 -15.39 14.62 -0.58
CA ILE A 437 -13.97 14.67 -0.19
C ILE A 437 -13.16 15.36 -1.30
N PHE A 438 -13.37 14.96 -2.56
CA PHE A 438 -12.69 15.58 -3.71
C PHE A 438 -12.89 17.10 -3.73
N ASN A 439 -14.14 17.55 -3.58
CA ASN A 439 -14.48 18.97 -3.55
C ASN A 439 -13.87 19.68 -2.34
N ARG A 440 -13.87 19.06 -1.15
CA ARG A 440 -13.27 19.64 0.06
C ARG A 440 -11.77 19.84 -0.08
N LEU A 441 -11.10 18.98 -0.84
CA LEU A 441 -9.67 19.08 -1.13
C LEU A 441 -9.36 19.94 -2.37
N ASN A 442 -10.37 20.60 -2.98
CA ASN A 442 -10.25 21.39 -4.21
C ASN A 442 -9.76 20.58 -5.44
N GLY A 443 -10.06 19.29 -5.49
CA GLY A 443 -9.72 18.41 -6.60
C GLY A 443 -8.23 18.19 -6.81
N PHE A 444 -7.83 17.92 -8.05
CA PHE A 444 -6.41 17.83 -8.43
C PHE A 444 -5.78 19.22 -8.53
N ASP A 445 -4.50 19.37 -8.23
CA ASP A 445 -3.76 20.63 -8.44
C ASP A 445 -3.45 20.83 -9.93
N ALA A 446 -4.39 21.42 -10.66
CA ALA A 446 -4.26 21.69 -12.08
C ALA A 446 -3.26 22.82 -12.41
N THR A 447 -2.82 23.59 -11.44
CA THR A 447 -1.89 24.71 -11.62
C THR A 447 -0.44 24.26 -11.59
N ASN A 448 -0.08 23.44 -10.60
CA ASN A 448 1.30 23.04 -10.35
C ASN A 448 1.61 21.62 -10.87
N LEU A 449 0.58 20.75 -10.96
CA LEU A 449 0.70 19.33 -11.30
C LEU A 449 -0.28 18.99 -12.43
N ALA A 450 -0.06 19.57 -13.59
CA ALA A 450 -0.97 19.44 -14.72
C ALA A 450 -1.08 18.00 -15.24
N ILE A 451 -0.01 17.23 -15.19
CA ILE A 451 0.07 15.89 -15.80
C ILE A 451 0.66 14.84 -14.86
N ASP A 452 1.87 15.07 -14.30
CA ASP A 452 2.55 14.09 -13.44
C ASP A 452 2.28 14.40 -11.96
N PHE A 453 2.24 13.37 -11.11
CA PHE A 453 2.11 13.43 -9.64
C PHE A 453 0.83 14.09 -9.08
N ASN A 454 -0.14 14.48 -9.89
CA ASN A 454 -1.38 15.08 -9.39
C ASN A 454 -2.20 14.11 -8.51
N ASP A 455 -2.14 12.83 -8.79
CA ASP A 455 -2.76 11.75 -8.02
C ASP A 455 -2.00 11.49 -6.71
N VAL A 456 -0.67 11.54 -6.74
CA VAL A 456 0.17 11.42 -5.53
C VAL A 456 -0.08 12.58 -4.58
N ASP A 457 -0.12 13.82 -5.09
CA ASP A 457 -0.45 15.01 -4.32
C ASP A 457 -1.86 14.94 -3.70
N LEU A 458 -2.86 14.51 -4.49
CA LEU A 458 -4.22 14.30 -3.97
C LEU A 458 -4.24 13.29 -2.82
N CYS A 459 -3.51 12.17 -2.94
CA CYS A 459 -3.41 11.17 -1.89
C CYS A 459 -2.71 11.72 -0.63
N LEU A 460 -1.65 12.51 -0.78
CA LEU A 460 -0.98 13.16 0.36
C LEU A 460 -1.90 14.16 1.07
N ARG A 461 -2.69 14.95 0.32
CA ARG A 461 -3.72 15.83 0.90
C ARG A 461 -4.86 15.04 1.57
N LEU A 462 -5.21 13.85 1.08
CA LEU A 462 -6.14 12.94 1.76
C LEU A 462 -5.59 12.51 3.12
N HIS A 463 -4.33 12.08 3.18
CA HIS A 463 -3.69 11.69 4.44
C HIS A 463 -3.59 12.85 5.42
N ALA A 464 -3.21 14.04 4.96
CA ALA A 464 -3.20 15.25 5.79
C ALA A 464 -4.59 15.62 6.34
N ALA A 465 -5.66 15.23 5.65
CA ALA A 465 -7.04 15.41 6.08
C ALA A 465 -7.58 14.24 6.94
N GLY A 466 -6.75 13.26 7.29
CA GLY A 466 -7.09 12.11 8.14
C GLY A 466 -7.78 10.95 7.41
N TYR A 467 -7.71 10.89 6.08
CA TYR A 467 -8.22 9.77 5.31
C TYR A 467 -7.11 8.81 4.88
N ALA A 468 -7.45 7.55 4.70
CA ALA A 468 -6.58 6.55 4.10
C ALA A 468 -6.89 6.34 2.61
N THR A 469 -5.90 5.90 1.87
CA THR A 469 -6.02 5.30 0.54
C THR A 469 -6.13 3.78 0.68
N LEU A 470 -6.83 3.11 -0.23
CA LEU A 470 -6.96 1.66 -0.24
C LEU A 470 -6.76 1.11 -1.65
N LEU A 471 -5.84 0.19 -1.80
CA LEU A 471 -5.73 -0.62 -3.01
C LEU A 471 -6.55 -1.89 -2.84
N LEU A 472 -7.34 -2.22 -3.87
CA LEU A 472 -8.20 -3.41 -3.90
C LEU A 472 -7.77 -4.34 -5.04
N PRO A 473 -6.82 -5.28 -4.85
CA PRO A 473 -6.29 -6.10 -5.93
C PRO A 473 -7.29 -7.09 -6.52
N ALA A 474 -8.39 -7.37 -5.81
CA ALA A 474 -9.48 -8.16 -6.35
C ALA A 474 -10.27 -7.44 -7.47
N VAL A 475 -9.99 -6.15 -7.69
CA VAL A 475 -10.40 -5.39 -8.86
C VAL A 475 -9.21 -5.21 -9.78
N GLU A 476 -9.26 -5.82 -10.96
CA GLU A 476 -8.17 -5.80 -11.94
C GLU A 476 -8.60 -5.14 -13.25
N LEU A 477 -7.71 -4.31 -13.80
CA LEU A 477 -7.83 -3.73 -15.12
C LEU A 477 -6.50 -3.90 -15.88
N VAL A 478 -6.57 -4.02 -17.21
CA VAL A 478 -5.41 -3.81 -18.08
C VAL A 478 -5.31 -2.32 -18.39
N HIS A 479 -4.13 -1.73 -18.24
CA HIS A 479 -3.86 -0.35 -18.61
C HIS A 479 -2.78 -0.32 -19.69
N LYS A 480 -3.19 0.12 -20.88
CA LYS A 480 -2.38 0.10 -22.11
C LYS A 480 -1.43 1.30 -22.20
N GLU A 481 -0.85 1.71 -21.09
CA GLU A 481 0.00 2.89 -20.93
C GLU A 481 0.91 3.16 -22.13
N SER A 482 1.10 4.44 -22.48
CA SER A 482 2.03 4.95 -23.51
C SER A 482 1.60 4.82 -24.98
N ILE A 483 0.43 4.31 -25.30
CA ILE A 483 -0.04 4.32 -26.71
C ILE A 483 -0.26 5.76 -27.18
N SER A 484 -0.72 6.66 -26.27
CA SER A 484 -0.99 8.06 -26.55
C SER A 484 0.19 9.03 -26.31
N ARG A 485 1.22 8.59 -25.57
CA ARG A 485 2.38 9.43 -25.20
C ARG A 485 3.65 8.92 -25.87
N GLY A 486 3.94 9.16 -27.09
CA GLY A 486 5.14 8.68 -27.82
C GLY A 486 6.44 8.58 -26.99
N ASP A 487 7.44 7.88 -27.53
CA ASP A 487 8.70 7.52 -26.84
C ASP A 487 9.68 8.69 -26.60
N ASN A 488 9.48 9.86 -27.21
CA ASN A 488 10.37 11.01 -27.13
C ASN A 488 9.65 12.17 -26.43
N ARG A 489 9.98 12.44 -25.18
CA ARG A 489 9.59 13.70 -24.55
C ARG A 489 10.40 14.85 -25.19
N ASP A 490 9.69 15.84 -25.64
CA ASP A 490 10.32 17.06 -26.13
C ASP A 490 10.94 17.90 -24.97
N PRO A 491 11.77 18.90 -25.25
CA PRO A 491 12.35 19.74 -24.21
C PRO A 491 11.32 20.45 -23.33
N ALA A 492 10.12 20.77 -23.85
CA ALA A 492 9.07 21.43 -23.08
C ALA A 492 8.42 20.48 -22.09
N GLU A 493 8.18 19.22 -22.48
CA GLU A 493 7.68 18.17 -21.57
C GLU A 493 8.69 17.87 -20.45
N SER A 494 9.98 17.81 -20.80
CA SER A 494 11.06 17.62 -19.83
C SER A 494 11.14 18.77 -18.82
N ALA A 495 11.00 20.01 -19.28
CA ALA A 495 11.01 21.20 -18.43
C ALA A 495 9.76 21.26 -17.53
N ARG A 496 8.58 20.86 -18.02
CA ARG A 496 7.35 20.74 -17.23
C ARG A 496 7.53 19.70 -16.13
N PHE A 497 7.95 18.48 -16.48
CA PHE A 497 8.18 17.41 -15.51
C PHE A 497 9.16 17.82 -14.40
N ALA A 498 10.27 18.52 -14.75
CA ALA A 498 11.22 19.01 -13.75
C ALA A 498 10.57 20.03 -12.79
N LYS A 499 9.65 20.86 -13.25
CA LYS A 499 8.88 21.79 -12.40
C LYS A 499 7.93 21.05 -11.47
N GLU A 500 7.23 20.02 -11.96
CA GLU A 500 6.32 19.19 -11.16
C GLU A 500 7.10 18.41 -10.08
N VAL A 501 8.29 17.86 -10.42
CA VAL A 501 9.21 17.25 -9.45
C VAL A 501 9.65 18.25 -8.37
N ALA A 502 10.05 19.45 -8.77
CA ALA A 502 10.48 20.50 -7.84
C ALA A 502 9.32 20.89 -6.90
N TYR A 503 8.13 21.11 -7.44
CA TYR A 503 6.93 21.42 -6.66
C TYR A 503 6.62 20.33 -5.62
N MET A 504 6.64 19.05 -6.02
CA MET A 504 6.43 17.93 -5.10
C MET A 504 7.46 17.89 -3.99
N ARG A 505 8.72 18.12 -4.31
CA ARG A 505 9.80 18.16 -3.32
C ARG A 505 9.70 19.35 -2.37
N ASP A 506 9.34 20.53 -2.88
CA ASP A 506 9.18 21.74 -2.07
C ASP A 506 7.96 21.64 -1.13
N THR A 507 6.88 21.00 -1.60
CA THR A 507 5.62 20.89 -0.86
C THR A 507 5.63 19.71 0.14
N TRP A 508 6.12 18.54 -0.29
CA TRP A 508 5.97 17.25 0.41
C TRP A 508 7.30 16.61 0.83
N GLY A 509 8.42 17.34 0.78
CA GLY A 509 9.75 16.76 0.95
C GLY A 509 9.90 15.82 2.14
N ALA A 510 9.37 16.21 3.31
CA ALA A 510 9.45 15.39 4.53
C ALA A 510 8.60 14.10 4.42
N ASP A 511 7.42 14.19 3.80
CA ASP A 511 6.52 13.04 3.60
C ASP A 511 7.07 12.09 2.52
N LEU A 512 7.70 12.65 1.48
CA LEU A 512 8.36 11.85 0.45
C LEU A 512 9.59 11.09 0.96
N ASP A 513 10.21 11.54 2.04
CA ASP A 513 11.36 10.86 2.64
C ASP A 513 10.94 9.77 3.65
N HIS A 514 9.66 9.74 4.04
CA HIS A 514 9.13 8.76 5.00
C HIS A 514 7.77 8.24 4.57
N ASP A 515 7.76 7.11 3.87
CA ASP A 515 6.55 6.41 3.47
C ASP A 515 6.09 5.44 4.58
N PRO A 516 4.94 5.68 5.25
CA PRO A 516 4.44 4.78 6.30
C PRO A 516 4.06 3.39 5.77
N ALA A 517 3.71 3.28 4.49
CA ALA A 517 3.39 2.00 3.85
C ALA A 517 4.63 1.24 3.37
N TYR A 518 5.84 1.80 3.51
CA TYR A 518 7.08 1.22 3.01
C TYR A 518 8.22 1.33 4.02
N ASN A 519 8.71 0.17 4.48
CA ASN A 519 9.69 0.11 5.57
C ASN A 519 10.97 0.91 5.26
N PRO A 520 11.47 1.73 6.19
CA PRO A 520 12.65 2.56 5.99
C PRO A 520 13.97 1.78 5.84
N ASN A 521 14.01 0.49 6.15
CA ASN A 521 15.16 -0.38 5.91
C ASN A 521 15.28 -0.83 4.45
N LEU A 522 14.27 -0.53 3.62
CA LEU A 522 14.25 -0.87 2.20
C LEU A 522 14.69 0.32 1.32
N SER A 523 15.29 0.01 0.17
CA SER A 523 15.80 1.00 -0.77
C SER A 523 14.67 1.77 -1.46
N ILE A 524 14.85 3.09 -1.59
CA ILE A 524 14.03 3.95 -2.45
C ILE A 524 14.75 4.36 -3.73
N ALA A 525 15.87 3.72 -4.03
CA ALA A 525 16.56 3.94 -5.28
C ALA A 525 15.77 3.31 -6.45
N LEU A 526 15.79 3.99 -7.58
CA LEU A 526 15.05 3.56 -8.75
C LEU A 526 15.48 2.16 -9.22
N GLY A 527 14.51 1.27 -9.41
CA GLY A 527 14.74 -0.13 -9.81
C GLY A 527 15.31 -1.02 -8.71
N GLU A 528 15.29 -0.56 -7.44
CA GLU A 528 15.75 -1.29 -6.27
C GLU A 528 14.66 -1.43 -5.20
N ALA A 529 13.39 -1.22 -5.58
CA ALA A 529 12.28 -1.40 -4.66
C ALA A 529 12.35 -2.79 -3.99
N TYR A 530 12.07 -2.82 -2.68
CA TYR A 530 12.14 -4.00 -1.82
C TYR A 530 13.54 -4.62 -1.62
N SER A 531 14.61 -4.06 -2.17
CA SER A 531 15.96 -4.43 -1.77
C SER A 531 16.37 -3.72 -0.47
N LEU A 532 17.39 -4.23 0.22
CA LEU A 532 17.91 -3.61 1.43
C LEU A 532 18.53 -2.24 1.12
N ALA A 533 18.24 -1.26 1.97
CA ALA A 533 18.86 0.05 1.87
C ALA A 533 20.37 -0.04 2.19
N GLU A 534 21.21 0.64 1.41
CA GLU A 534 22.64 0.77 1.70
C GLU A 534 22.91 1.53 3.02
N SER A 535 22.02 2.46 3.37
CA SER A 535 22.08 3.21 4.64
C SER A 535 20.69 3.24 5.26
N LEU A 536 20.61 3.05 6.58
CA LEU A 536 19.35 3.12 7.29
C LEU A 536 18.76 4.54 7.19
N ARG A 537 17.47 4.60 6.86
CA ARG A 537 16.66 5.83 6.88
C ARG A 537 15.93 6.01 8.22
N THR A 538 16.13 5.08 9.16
CA THR A 538 15.52 5.10 10.48
C THR A 538 16.59 5.27 11.56
N GLU A 539 16.19 5.91 12.65
CA GLU A 539 16.95 5.93 13.88
C GLU A 539 16.22 5.09 14.95
N PRO A 540 16.97 4.43 15.87
CA PRO A 540 16.36 3.76 17.00
C PRO A 540 15.37 4.68 17.74
N VAL A 541 14.27 4.08 18.26
CA VAL A 541 13.18 4.84 18.91
C VAL A 541 13.70 5.76 20.01
N TRP A 542 14.68 5.33 20.78
CA TRP A 542 15.29 6.08 21.86
C TRP A 542 16.15 7.28 21.42
N LYS A 543 16.58 7.35 20.13
CA LYS A 543 17.30 8.51 19.57
C LYS A 543 16.38 9.54 18.93
N ARG A 544 15.17 9.17 18.55
CA ARG A 544 14.26 10.09 17.88
C ARG A 544 13.92 11.24 18.84
N ALA A 545 14.18 12.48 18.43
CA ALA A 545 13.71 13.63 19.18
C ALA A 545 12.18 13.58 19.31
N SER A 546 11.65 13.90 20.49
CA SER A 546 10.20 14.04 20.65
C SER A 546 9.70 15.06 19.62
N ARG A 547 8.92 14.64 18.65
CA ARG A 547 8.14 15.56 17.82
C ARG A 547 7.15 16.22 18.75
N SER A 548 7.41 17.49 19.09
CA SER A 548 6.55 18.37 19.89
C SER A 548 5.30 18.75 19.10
#